data_7d57c0a1dd022ab4acb6ae6edfb36dde
#
_entry.id   7d57c0a1dd022ab4acb6ae6edfb36dde
#
_cell.length_a   1.000
_cell.length_b   1.000
_cell.length_c   1.000
_cell.angle_alpha   90.00
_cell.angle_beta   90.00
_cell.angle_gamma   90.00
#
_symmetry.space_group_name_H-M   'P 1'
#
loop_
_entity.id
_entity.type
_entity.pdbx_description
1 polymer ?
#
loop_
_entity_poly.entity_id
_entity_poly.type
_entity_poly.pdbx_seq_one_letter_code
_entity_poly.pdbx_strand_id
1 'polypeptide(L)'
;MTVKVTLAPALADAIGGIEGLDRTRMLLFGGCASASRDSGVTMQMVAERLGIVDQFLAVDQLTVNSDGSMEILERIEAGQYQVSRCAGVPAMLGWATGSLPEPPNNPQVGMMNMRTVMPALQKAQAAQVGVGGVQFAAVDLPTQRRETRVVKDTPAEEVAREIVDWLKT
;
A
#
# COMPACT_ATOMS: atom_id res chain seq x y z
N MET A 1 6.22 -23.65 -5.32
CA MET A 1 5.47 -22.94 -6.37
C MET A 1 5.99 -21.51 -6.40
N THR A 2 6.82 -21.18 -7.39
CA THR A 2 7.47 -19.86 -7.45
C THR A 2 6.48 -18.87 -8.07
N VAL A 3 5.91 -18.01 -7.26
CA VAL A 3 5.08 -16.89 -7.75
C VAL A 3 6.02 -15.91 -8.45
N LYS A 4 5.95 -15.83 -9.78
CA LYS A 4 6.67 -14.78 -10.51
C LYS A 4 5.92 -13.47 -10.31
N VAL A 5 6.38 -12.64 -9.40
CA VAL A 5 5.87 -11.28 -9.22
C VAL A 5 6.49 -10.41 -10.31
N THR A 6 5.72 -10.13 -11.34
CA THR A 6 6.20 -9.42 -12.52
C THR A 6 6.14 -7.90 -12.42
N LEU A 7 5.33 -7.37 -11.48
CA LEU A 7 5.15 -5.92 -11.31
C LEU A 7 6.34 -5.25 -10.61
N ALA A 8 6.89 -5.88 -9.58
CA ALA A 8 7.97 -5.28 -8.80
C ALA A 8 9.26 -5.03 -9.60
N PRO A 9 9.72 -5.94 -10.48
CA PRO A 9 10.84 -5.66 -11.39
C PRO A 9 10.61 -4.44 -12.27
N ALA A 10 9.44 -4.34 -12.90
CA ALA A 10 9.11 -3.22 -13.78
C ALA A 10 9.09 -1.88 -13.03
N LEU A 11 8.54 -1.86 -11.82
CA LEU A 11 8.55 -0.68 -10.97
C LEU A 11 9.97 -0.29 -10.53
N ALA A 12 10.78 -1.25 -10.11
CA ALA A 12 12.16 -0.99 -9.71
C ALA A 12 13.01 -0.46 -10.88
N ASP A 13 12.83 -1.02 -12.08
CA ASP A 13 13.49 -0.54 -13.30
C ASP A 13 13.06 0.90 -13.63
N ALA A 14 11.76 1.19 -13.57
CA ALA A 14 11.24 2.52 -13.83
C ALA A 14 11.80 3.55 -12.83
N ILE A 15 11.77 3.24 -11.53
CA ILE A 15 12.31 4.12 -10.48
C ILE A 15 13.82 4.29 -10.67
N GLY A 16 14.55 3.20 -10.93
CA GLY A 16 15.99 3.24 -11.14
C GLY A 16 16.42 4.01 -12.38
N GLY A 17 15.53 4.13 -13.36
CA GLY A 17 15.74 4.87 -14.61
C GLY A 17 15.40 6.37 -14.54
N ILE A 18 14.89 6.88 -13.42
CA ILE A 18 14.58 8.30 -13.24
C ILE A 18 15.89 9.09 -13.19
N GLU A 19 16.08 9.99 -14.15
CA GLU A 19 17.28 10.81 -14.24
C GLU A 19 17.37 11.79 -13.06
N GLY A 20 18.55 11.87 -12.44
CA GLY A 20 18.81 12.75 -11.30
C GLY A 20 18.27 12.25 -9.95
N LEU A 21 17.66 11.05 -9.91
CA LEU A 21 17.22 10.45 -8.65
C LEU A 21 18.43 9.95 -7.82
N ASP A 22 18.63 10.55 -6.67
CA ASP A 22 19.61 10.07 -5.68
C ASP A 22 18.97 8.97 -4.83
N ARG A 23 19.31 7.72 -5.12
CA ARG A 23 18.79 6.54 -4.40
C ARG A 23 19.25 6.46 -2.95
N THR A 24 20.33 7.13 -2.59
CA THR A 24 20.81 7.16 -1.19
C THR A 24 20.01 8.12 -0.32
N ARG A 25 19.21 8.99 -0.94
CA ARG A 25 18.39 10.00 -0.26
C ARG A 25 16.91 9.88 -0.61
N MET A 26 16.44 8.65 -0.83
CA MET A 26 15.10 8.37 -1.31
C MET A 26 14.19 7.85 -0.20
N LEU A 27 12.98 8.39 -0.13
CA LEU A 27 11.85 7.77 0.55
C LEU A 27 10.92 7.15 -0.50
N LEU A 28 10.69 5.85 -0.38
CA LEU A 28 9.79 5.11 -1.24
C LEU A 28 8.45 4.93 -0.54
N PHE A 29 7.40 5.55 -1.07
CA PHE A 29 6.04 5.45 -0.55
C PHE A 29 5.18 4.54 -1.41
N GLY A 30 4.41 3.67 -0.77
CA GLY A 30 3.43 2.83 -1.44
C GLY A 30 2.36 2.32 -0.49
N GLY A 31 1.35 1.64 -1.01
CA GLY A 31 0.35 0.95 -0.20
C GLY A 31 0.89 -0.36 0.38
N CYS A 32 0.43 -0.75 1.56
CA CYS A 32 0.79 -2.03 2.18
C CYS A 32 -0.16 -3.17 1.80
N ALA A 33 -1.34 -2.87 1.25
CA ALA A 33 -2.36 -3.86 0.91
C ALA A 33 -3.04 -3.52 -0.42
N SER A 34 -3.69 -4.49 -1.04
CA SER A 34 -4.49 -4.28 -2.25
C SER A 34 -5.86 -4.93 -2.13
N ALA A 35 -6.91 -4.25 -2.64
CA ALA A 35 -8.27 -4.75 -2.62
C ALA A 35 -8.47 -6.08 -3.39
N SER A 36 -7.60 -6.40 -4.35
CA SER A 36 -7.76 -7.57 -5.21
C SER A 36 -7.14 -8.85 -4.65
N ARG A 37 -5.96 -8.79 -4.07
CA ARG A 37 -5.22 -9.99 -3.62
C ARG A 37 -4.62 -9.87 -2.24
N ASP A 38 -4.53 -8.69 -1.71
CA ASP A 38 -3.98 -8.37 -0.37
C ASP A 38 -2.65 -9.06 -0.04
N SER A 39 -1.78 -9.20 -1.05
CA SER A 39 -0.51 -9.93 -0.88
C SER A 39 0.56 -9.15 -0.12
N GLY A 40 0.45 -7.81 -0.07
CA GLY A 40 1.31 -6.92 0.70
C GLY A 40 2.80 -6.87 0.34
N VAL A 41 3.24 -7.62 -0.68
CA VAL A 41 4.68 -7.85 -0.95
C VAL A 41 5.29 -6.98 -2.04
N THR A 42 4.48 -6.26 -2.82
CA THR A 42 4.99 -5.54 -4.01
C THR A 42 6.03 -4.50 -3.64
N MET A 43 5.74 -3.65 -2.65
CA MET A 43 6.64 -2.57 -2.26
C MET A 43 7.92 -3.09 -1.62
N GLN A 44 7.85 -4.15 -0.83
CA GLN A 44 9.03 -4.81 -0.25
C GLN A 44 9.97 -5.34 -1.34
N MET A 45 9.42 -5.99 -2.37
CA MET A 45 10.21 -6.49 -3.48
C MET A 45 10.81 -5.37 -4.34
N VAL A 46 10.14 -4.25 -4.47
CA VAL A 46 10.68 -3.06 -5.13
C VAL A 46 11.83 -2.48 -4.31
N ALA A 47 11.64 -2.32 -3.01
CA ALA A 47 12.62 -1.79 -2.09
C ALA A 47 13.90 -2.65 -2.08
N GLU A 48 13.77 -3.97 -1.98
CA GLU A 48 14.90 -4.91 -2.07
C GLU A 48 15.69 -4.74 -3.37
N ARG A 49 15.00 -4.65 -4.51
CA ARG A 49 15.65 -4.45 -5.81
C ARG A 49 16.36 -3.10 -5.94
N LEU A 50 15.90 -2.10 -5.22
CA LEU A 50 16.54 -0.78 -5.15
C LEU A 50 17.64 -0.69 -4.09
N GLY A 51 17.84 -1.77 -3.31
CA GLY A 51 18.85 -1.82 -2.25
C GLY A 51 18.42 -1.10 -0.97
N ILE A 52 17.12 -0.89 -0.76
CA ILE A 52 16.57 -0.26 0.45
C ILE A 52 16.37 -1.34 1.51
N VAL A 53 17.11 -1.24 2.61
CA VAL A 53 17.10 -2.20 3.72
C VAL A 53 16.02 -1.84 4.73
N ASP A 54 15.88 -0.55 5.06
CA ASP A 54 14.90 -0.06 6.03
C ASP A 54 13.51 -0.03 5.41
N GLN A 55 12.67 -0.98 5.84
CA GLN A 55 11.33 -1.19 5.28
C GLN A 55 10.31 -1.27 6.40
N PHE A 56 9.30 -0.40 6.36
CA PHE A 56 8.23 -0.29 7.34
C PHE A 56 6.88 -0.54 6.69
N LEU A 57 6.01 -1.31 7.34
CA LEU A 57 4.71 -1.70 6.79
C LEU A 57 3.56 -1.27 7.68
N ALA A 58 2.39 -1.15 7.08
CA ALA A 58 1.19 -0.68 7.77
C ALA A 58 1.42 0.65 8.50
N VAL A 59 2.21 1.53 7.87
CA VAL A 59 2.55 2.84 8.42
C VAL A 59 1.31 3.72 8.50
N ASP A 60 1.11 4.32 9.66
CA ASP A 60 0.01 5.22 9.95
C ASP A 60 0.48 6.67 10.15
N GLN A 61 1.69 6.84 10.64
CA GLN A 61 2.30 8.15 10.88
C GLN A 61 3.81 8.11 10.67
N LEU A 62 4.34 9.18 10.11
CA LEU A 62 5.78 9.43 9.95
C LEU A 62 6.11 10.78 10.59
N THR A 63 7.11 10.78 11.45
CA THR A 63 7.73 11.99 11.99
C THR A 63 9.18 12.04 11.55
N VAL A 64 9.59 13.13 10.89
CA VAL A 64 10.98 13.37 10.50
C VAL A 64 11.57 14.39 11.45
N ASN A 65 12.64 14.02 12.13
CA ASN A 65 13.33 14.86 13.07
C ASN A 65 14.30 15.83 12.37
N SER A 66 14.75 16.86 13.09
CA SER A 66 15.67 17.88 12.55
C SER A 66 17.06 17.33 12.15
N ASP A 67 17.46 16.21 12.74
CA ASP A 67 18.69 15.49 12.41
C ASP A 67 18.55 14.52 11.22
N GLY A 68 17.35 14.44 10.64
CA GLY A 68 17.03 13.53 9.53
C GLY A 68 16.62 12.12 9.97
N SER A 69 16.69 11.79 11.25
CA SER A 69 16.14 10.54 11.77
C SER A 69 14.61 10.51 11.67
N MET A 70 14.05 9.32 11.61
CA MET A 70 12.61 9.14 11.46
C MET A 70 12.04 8.26 12.57
N GLU A 71 10.84 8.63 13.01
CA GLU A 71 10.00 7.83 13.88
C GLU A 71 8.74 7.45 13.10
N ILE A 72 8.47 6.15 13.02
CA ILE A 72 7.42 5.56 12.21
C ILE A 72 6.44 4.83 13.13
N LEU A 73 5.17 5.18 13.03
CA LEU A 73 4.09 4.50 13.73
C LEU A 73 3.48 3.47 12.80
N GLU A 74 3.60 2.19 13.16
CA GLU A 74 3.11 1.05 12.39
C GLU A 74 1.94 0.39 13.10
N ARG A 75 0.89 0.05 12.38
CA ARG A 75 -0.23 -0.74 12.92
C ARG A 75 0.20 -2.18 13.11
N ILE A 76 -0.08 -2.72 14.29
CA ILE A 76 0.06 -4.13 14.60
C ILE A 76 -1.29 -4.72 15.01
N GLU A 77 -1.32 -5.97 15.40
CA GLU A 77 -2.53 -6.68 15.77
C GLU A 77 -3.26 -6.03 16.96
N ALA A 78 -4.55 -6.33 17.09
CA ALA A 78 -5.41 -5.91 18.18
C ALA A 78 -5.53 -4.39 18.40
N GLY A 79 -5.39 -3.60 17.32
CA GLY A 79 -5.49 -2.15 17.38
C GLY A 79 -4.34 -1.46 18.10
N GLN A 80 -3.24 -2.16 18.27
CA GLN A 80 -2.02 -1.61 18.85
C GLN A 80 -1.11 -0.99 17.78
N TYR A 81 -0.10 -0.29 18.24
CA TYR A 81 0.90 0.34 17.39
C TYR A 81 2.32 -0.01 17.87
N GLN A 82 3.20 -0.15 16.91
CA GLN A 82 4.63 -0.22 17.14
C GLN A 82 5.27 1.10 16.72
N VAL A 83 6.19 1.60 17.52
CA VAL A 83 7.02 2.77 17.19
C VAL A 83 8.38 2.26 16.74
N SER A 84 8.68 2.45 15.47
CA SER A 84 9.97 2.12 14.88
C SER A 84 10.79 3.39 14.67
N ARG A 85 12.11 3.28 14.78
CA ARG A 85 13.05 4.38 14.55
C ARG A 85 14.11 3.96 13.54
N CYS A 86 14.41 4.84 12.60
CA CYS A 86 15.54 4.65 11.72
C CYS A 86 16.39 5.94 11.59
N ALA A 87 17.63 5.74 11.16
CA ALA A 87 18.62 6.84 11.08
C ALA A 87 18.30 7.85 9.97
N GLY A 88 17.40 7.52 9.07
CA GLY A 88 17.00 8.38 7.96
C GLY A 88 16.79 7.61 6.66
N VAL A 89 17.11 8.26 5.55
CA VAL A 89 16.98 7.70 4.20
C VAL A 89 18.20 6.90 3.77
N PRO A 90 18.09 5.92 2.87
CA PRO A 90 16.89 5.55 2.13
C PRO A 90 15.97 4.64 2.95
N ALA A 91 14.66 4.82 2.83
CA ALA A 91 13.68 3.96 3.50
C ALA A 91 12.44 3.73 2.63
N MET A 92 11.72 2.62 2.85
CA MET A 92 10.45 2.30 2.24
C MET A 92 9.34 2.29 3.28
N LEU A 93 8.24 2.96 2.99
CA LEU A 93 7.07 3.04 3.84
C LEU A 93 5.83 2.52 3.09
N GLY A 94 5.30 1.38 3.54
CA GLY A 94 4.04 0.82 3.09
C GLY A 94 2.89 1.38 3.92
N TRP A 95 2.20 2.40 3.40
CA TRP A 95 1.13 3.08 4.12
C TRP A 95 -0.14 2.24 4.25
N ALA A 96 -0.67 2.23 5.47
CA ALA A 96 -2.07 1.94 5.71
C ALA A 96 -2.93 3.16 5.33
N THR A 97 -4.25 3.02 5.39
CA THR A 97 -5.17 4.15 5.30
C THR A 97 -5.10 4.97 6.59
N GLY A 98 -4.06 5.74 6.73
CA GLY A 98 -3.80 6.49 7.96
C GLY A 98 -4.71 7.70 8.18
N SER A 99 -4.38 8.45 9.22
CA SER A 99 -5.03 9.70 9.60
C SER A 99 -4.53 10.91 8.80
N LEU A 100 -3.85 10.69 7.69
CA LEU A 100 -3.43 11.80 6.83
C LEU A 100 -4.64 12.49 6.21
N PRO A 101 -4.70 13.83 6.27
CA PRO A 101 -5.75 14.57 5.59
C PRO A 101 -5.66 14.32 4.08
N GLU A 102 -6.80 14.23 3.40
CA GLU A 102 -6.83 14.14 1.95
C GLU A 102 -6.08 15.33 1.35
N PRO A 103 -5.09 15.09 0.49
CA PRO A 103 -4.40 16.18 -0.17
C PRO A 103 -5.37 16.91 -1.11
N PRO A 104 -5.26 18.23 -1.26
CA PRO A 104 -6.06 18.96 -2.23
C PRO A 104 -5.82 18.38 -3.62
N ASN A 105 -6.90 18.09 -4.36
CA ASN A 105 -6.80 17.59 -5.73
C ASN A 105 -6.19 18.68 -6.63
N ASN A 106 -4.89 18.62 -6.85
CA ASN A 106 -4.19 19.51 -7.77
C ASN A 106 -3.63 18.73 -8.97
N PRO A 107 -4.38 18.64 -10.08
CA PRO A 107 -3.96 17.86 -11.24
C PRO A 107 -2.67 18.36 -11.89
N GLN A 108 -2.28 19.62 -11.68
CA GLN A 108 -1.06 20.18 -12.27
C GLN A 108 0.22 19.62 -11.63
N VAL A 109 0.19 19.21 -10.37
CA VAL A 109 1.35 18.61 -9.69
C VAL A 109 1.74 17.29 -10.36
N GLY A 110 0.76 16.46 -10.77
CA GLY A 110 1.00 15.22 -11.51
C GLY A 110 1.67 15.47 -12.86
N MET A 111 1.26 16.51 -13.58
CA MET A 111 1.82 16.84 -14.90
C MET A 111 3.26 17.33 -14.85
N MET A 112 3.66 18.06 -13.81
CA MET A 112 5.06 18.49 -13.64
C MET A 112 6.01 17.28 -13.48
N ASN A 113 5.59 16.27 -12.75
CA ASN A 113 6.39 15.08 -12.51
C ASN A 113 6.44 14.14 -13.74
N MET A 114 5.45 14.19 -14.61
CA MET A 114 5.39 13.34 -15.80
C MET A 114 6.57 13.55 -16.75
N ARG A 115 7.08 14.76 -16.89
CA ARG A 115 8.25 15.04 -17.76
C ARG A 115 9.50 14.29 -17.31
N THR A 116 9.68 14.14 -15.99
CA THR A 116 10.84 13.45 -15.41
C THR A 116 10.66 11.94 -15.40
N VAL A 117 9.42 11.48 -15.17
CA VAL A 117 9.12 10.06 -15.01
C VAL A 117 8.87 9.34 -16.35
N MET A 118 8.27 10.01 -17.34
CA MET A 118 7.93 9.39 -18.63
C MET A 118 9.11 8.76 -19.38
N PRO A 119 10.30 9.37 -19.46
CA PRO A 119 11.44 8.74 -20.11
C PRO A 119 11.88 7.44 -19.43
N ALA A 120 11.80 7.40 -18.09
CA ALA A 120 12.10 6.20 -17.32
C ALA A 120 11.06 5.10 -17.53
N LEU A 121 9.76 5.44 -17.55
CA LEU A 121 8.69 4.50 -17.83
C LEU A 121 8.79 3.89 -19.24
N GLN A 122 9.16 4.67 -20.24
CA GLN A 122 9.31 4.19 -21.62
C GLN A 122 10.47 3.20 -21.78
N LYS A 123 11.50 3.30 -20.95
CA LYS A 123 12.67 2.42 -20.97
C LYS A 123 12.52 1.22 -20.03
N ALA A 124 11.62 1.30 -19.05
CA ALA A 124 11.42 0.25 -18.06
C ALA A 124 10.90 -1.04 -18.70
N GLN A 125 11.24 -2.16 -18.10
CA GLN A 125 10.73 -3.46 -18.48
C GLN A 125 9.19 -3.48 -18.37
N ALA A 126 8.53 -3.92 -19.43
CA ALA A 126 7.07 -4.04 -19.43
C ALA A 126 6.62 -5.10 -18.40
N ALA A 127 5.68 -4.73 -17.55
CA ALA A 127 5.05 -5.68 -16.63
C ALA A 127 4.21 -6.69 -17.42
N GLN A 128 4.44 -7.98 -17.18
CA GLN A 128 3.62 -9.03 -17.76
C GLN A 128 2.43 -9.29 -16.83
N VAL A 129 1.23 -9.01 -17.31
CA VAL A 129 -0.01 -9.27 -16.59
C VAL A 129 -0.45 -10.72 -16.84
N GLY A 130 -0.96 -11.41 -15.80
CA GLY A 130 -1.48 -12.77 -15.92
C GLY A 130 -0.42 -13.88 -15.84
N VAL A 131 0.83 -13.55 -15.51
CA VAL A 131 1.89 -14.56 -15.32
C VAL A 131 1.80 -15.13 -13.90
N GLY A 132 1.67 -16.44 -13.80
CA GLY A 132 1.61 -17.14 -12.50
C GLY A 132 0.51 -18.18 -12.42
N GLY A 133 -0.08 -18.57 -13.55
CA GLY A 133 -1.07 -19.66 -13.61
C GLY A 133 -2.47 -19.26 -13.16
N VAL A 134 -2.75 -17.99 -12.94
CA VAL A 134 -4.09 -17.47 -12.66
C VAL A 134 -4.60 -16.73 -13.89
N GLN A 135 -5.65 -17.25 -14.50
CA GLN A 135 -6.38 -16.59 -15.60
C GLN A 135 -7.77 -16.22 -15.10
N PHE A 136 -8.30 -15.09 -15.57
CA PHE A 136 -9.71 -14.78 -15.36
C PHE A 136 -10.54 -15.76 -16.21
N ALA A 137 -11.33 -16.59 -15.55
CA ALA A 137 -12.25 -17.50 -16.22
C ALA A 137 -13.55 -16.79 -16.61
N ALA A 138 -14.05 -15.91 -15.71
CA ALA A 138 -15.21 -15.07 -15.93
C ALA A 138 -15.16 -13.87 -15.00
N VAL A 139 -15.83 -12.80 -15.38
CA VAL A 139 -16.09 -11.62 -14.53
C VAL A 139 -17.60 -11.47 -14.45
N ASP A 140 -18.16 -11.81 -13.30
CA ASP A 140 -19.58 -11.71 -13.03
C ASP A 140 -19.86 -10.62 -12.01
N LEU A 141 -20.98 -9.93 -12.18
CA LEU A 141 -21.48 -9.03 -11.14
C LEU A 141 -22.14 -9.89 -10.06
N PRO A 142 -21.65 -9.87 -8.82
CA PRO A 142 -22.29 -10.60 -7.74
C PRO A 142 -23.72 -10.10 -7.56
N THR A 143 -24.69 -11.00 -7.57
CA THR A 143 -26.08 -10.68 -7.27
C THR A 143 -26.18 -10.40 -5.78
N GLN A 144 -26.00 -9.14 -5.40
CA GLN A 144 -26.13 -8.73 -4.00
C GLN A 144 -27.61 -8.59 -3.65
N ARG A 145 -28.16 -9.55 -2.99
CA ARG A 145 -29.41 -9.40 -2.21
C ARG A 145 -29.04 -9.02 -0.79
N ARG A 146 -28.76 -7.75 -0.58
CA ARG A 146 -28.59 -7.21 0.78
C ARG A 146 -29.91 -6.61 1.23
N GLU A 147 -30.56 -7.23 2.18
CA GLU A 147 -31.57 -6.56 3.00
C GLU A 147 -30.82 -5.86 4.13
N THR A 148 -30.64 -4.56 3.97
CA THR A 148 -29.99 -3.76 5.03
C THR A 148 -31.07 -3.30 5.99
N ARG A 149 -31.08 -3.83 7.20
CA ARG A 149 -31.90 -3.33 8.30
C ARG A 149 -31.09 -2.31 9.08
N VAL A 150 -31.56 -1.08 9.11
CA VAL A 150 -30.96 0.00 9.93
C VAL A 150 -31.72 0.04 11.25
N VAL A 151 -31.04 -0.27 12.33
CA VAL A 151 -31.57 -0.23 13.69
C VAL A 151 -31.09 1.05 14.35
N LYS A 152 -32.02 1.90 14.81
CA LYS A 152 -31.73 3.13 15.54
C LYS A 152 -32.28 3.02 16.95
N ASP A 153 -31.61 3.67 17.90
CA ASP A 153 -32.05 3.80 19.29
C ASP A 153 -32.24 2.47 20.05
N THR A 154 -31.59 1.39 19.60
CA THR A 154 -31.62 0.11 20.29
C THR A 154 -30.38 -0.05 21.17
N PRO A 155 -30.51 -0.54 22.41
CA PRO A 155 -29.36 -0.80 23.27
C PRO A 155 -28.37 -1.78 22.63
N ALA A 156 -27.07 -1.53 22.77
CA ALA A 156 -26.01 -2.36 22.19
C ALA A 156 -26.09 -3.84 22.59
N GLU A 157 -26.57 -4.13 23.80
CA GLU A 157 -26.76 -5.49 24.31
C GLU A 157 -27.85 -6.25 23.55
N GLU A 158 -28.91 -5.58 23.12
CA GLU A 158 -29.98 -6.19 22.34
C GLU A 158 -29.51 -6.49 20.91
N VAL A 159 -28.77 -5.57 20.28
CA VAL A 159 -28.15 -5.77 18.97
C VAL A 159 -27.15 -6.91 19.01
N ALA A 160 -26.31 -6.98 20.06
CA ALA A 160 -25.35 -8.05 20.23
C ALA A 160 -26.04 -9.42 20.39
N ARG A 161 -27.16 -9.49 21.10
CA ARG A 161 -27.95 -10.70 21.27
C ARG A 161 -28.53 -11.19 19.95
N GLU A 162 -29.10 -10.28 19.16
CA GLU A 162 -29.63 -10.60 17.82
C GLU A 162 -28.53 -11.15 16.91
N ILE A 163 -27.33 -10.56 16.90
CA ILE A 163 -26.17 -11.06 16.11
C ILE A 163 -25.76 -12.46 16.57
N VAL A 164 -25.70 -12.70 17.86
CA VAL A 164 -25.37 -14.03 18.41
C VAL A 164 -26.40 -15.07 18.01
N ASP A 165 -27.67 -14.73 18.00
CA ASP A 165 -28.75 -15.65 17.60
C ASP A 165 -28.70 -15.96 16.09
N TRP A 166 -28.32 -15.01 15.26
CA TRP A 166 -28.04 -15.27 13.82
C TRP A 166 -26.87 -16.23 13.59
N LEU A 167 -25.84 -16.12 14.40
CA LEU A 167 -24.67 -16.99 14.26
C LEU A 167 -24.92 -18.44 14.72
N LYS A 168 -26.03 -18.70 15.43
CA LYS A 168 -26.41 -20.04 15.91
C LYS A 168 -27.38 -20.76 14.96
N THR A 169 -27.95 -20.04 13.98
CA THR A 169 -28.83 -20.60 12.95
C THR A 169 -28.01 -20.99 11.72
#